data_7063768ee769e61be96e28d97c26481d
#
_entry.id   7063768ee769e61be96e28d97c26481d
#
_cell.length_a   1.000
_cell.length_b   1.000
_cell.length_c   1.000
_cell.angle_alpha   90.00
_cell.angle_beta   90.00
_cell.angle_gamma   90.00
#
_symmetry.space_group_name_H-M   'P 1'
#
loop_
_entity.id
_entity.type
_entity.pdbx_description
1 polymer ?
#
loop_
_entity_poly.entity_id
_entity_poly.type
_entity_poly.pdbx_seq_one_letter_code
_entity_poly.pdbx_strand_id
1 'polypeptide(L)'
;QPADRGQPMTRHPATLEVVRNALYATAEEMSVIVMRSARSPLLKEAGDLSSALTDAEGRLIAQGRDIPIHLGVMGFTVKEFLKRVPKDRLREGDVWFLNLPEVGGNHLPDVKALRPVFVGGRLVAFAINLAHWADIGGAVPGSYVPWATECYQEGLRIAPIRLFSAEGPDRHAIDFVLANLRGRDEREGDLFAQFAADDVAARRLQELFAHYGADTVLACFERLHAESEMQMRAALRALPDGAWE
;
A
#
# COMPACT_ATOMS: atom_id res chain seq x y z
N GLN A 1 1.32 -32.27 34.44
CA GLN A 1 2.31 -31.30 33.97
C GLN A 1 1.72 -29.92 34.19
N PRO A 2 2.37 -28.97 34.85
CA PRO A 2 1.87 -27.64 35.02
C PRO A 2 1.95 -26.87 33.71
N ALA A 3 0.83 -26.29 33.31
CA ALA A 3 0.76 -25.38 32.18
C ALA A 3 1.74 -24.23 32.40
N ASP A 4 2.59 -23.95 31.40
CA ASP A 4 3.55 -22.85 31.35
C ASP A 4 2.79 -21.50 31.42
N ARG A 5 2.59 -21.02 32.64
CA ARG A 5 1.99 -19.71 32.96
C ARG A 5 3.11 -18.70 33.12
N GLY A 6 3.68 -18.16 32.05
CA GLY A 6 4.66 -17.12 32.32
C GLY A 6 5.46 -16.51 31.19
N GLN A 7 5.30 -16.91 29.95
CA GLN A 7 5.91 -16.13 28.87
C GLN A 7 4.86 -15.16 28.29
N PRO A 8 5.17 -13.86 28.15
CA PRO A 8 4.26 -12.96 27.46
C PRO A 8 3.99 -13.49 26.05
N MET A 9 2.73 -13.47 25.58
CA MET A 9 2.28 -13.97 24.26
C MET A 9 3.16 -13.48 23.10
N THR A 10 3.81 -12.32 23.30
CA THR A 10 4.79 -11.71 22.37
C THR A 10 6.02 -12.58 22.09
N ARG A 11 6.36 -13.55 22.95
CA ARG A 11 7.54 -14.42 22.79
C ARG A 11 7.24 -15.80 22.21
N HIS A 12 5.97 -16.15 22.04
CA HIS A 12 5.63 -17.47 21.50
C HIS A 12 5.84 -17.48 19.98
N PRO A 13 6.67 -18.39 19.43
CA PRO A 13 6.94 -18.45 18.00
C PRO A 13 5.67 -18.62 17.14
N ALA A 14 4.70 -19.40 17.61
CA ALA A 14 3.43 -19.61 16.92
C ALA A 14 2.62 -18.31 16.76
N THR A 15 2.64 -17.40 17.75
CA THR A 15 1.95 -16.10 17.61
C THR A 15 2.54 -15.25 16.49
N LEU A 16 3.88 -15.22 16.37
CA LEU A 16 4.54 -14.50 15.27
C LEU A 16 4.14 -15.06 13.91
N GLU A 17 4.13 -16.40 13.76
CA GLU A 17 3.74 -17.04 12.50
C GLU A 17 2.27 -16.77 12.14
N VAL A 18 1.37 -16.81 13.12
CA VAL A 18 -0.05 -16.52 12.88
C VAL A 18 -0.24 -15.06 12.46
N VAL A 19 0.41 -14.11 13.17
CA VAL A 19 0.36 -12.69 12.81
C VAL A 19 0.97 -12.46 11.41
N ARG A 20 2.13 -13.04 11.12
CA ARG A 20 2.77 -12.99 9.79
C ARG A 20 1.83 -13.45 8.70
N ASN A 21 1.23 -14.63 8.85
CA ASN A 21 0.33 -15.20 7.85
C ASN A 21 -0.95 -14.37 7.69
N ALA A 22 -1.48 -13.80 8.77
CA ALA A 22 -2.62 -12.89 8.70
C ALA A 22 -2.31 -11.62 7.92
N LEU A 23 -1.11 -11.03 8.12
CA LEU A 23 -0.66 -9.85 7.37
C LEU A 23 -0.51 -10.16 5.87
N TYR A 24 0.14 -11.28 5.52
CA TYR A 24 0.27 -11.69 4.11
C TYR A 24 -1.09 -11.97 3.47
N ALA A 25 -1.97 -12.71 4.16
CA ALA A 25 -3.32 -12.98 3.68
C ALA A 25 -4.11 -11.68 3.45
N THR A 26 -3.93 -10.68 4.32
CA THR A 26 -4.57 -9.36 4.16
C THR A 26 -4.07 -8.65 2.89
N ALA A 27 -2.76 -8.65 2.64
CA ALA A 27 -2.20 -8.03 1.43
C ALA A 27 -2.68 -8.76 0.15
N GLU A 28 -2.75 -10.08 0.18
CA GLU A 28 -3.29 -10.87 -0.95
C GLU A 28 -4.81 -10.62 -1.14
N GLU A 29 -5.58 -10.51 -0.05
CA GLU A 29 -7.01 -10.17 -0.10
C GLU A 29 -7.23 -8.80 -0.75
N MET A 30 -6.41 -7.79 -0.45
CA MET A 30 -6.44 -6.48 -1.11
C MET A 30 -6.30 -6.61 -2.62
N SER A 31 -5.30 -7.32 -3.10
CA SER A 31 -5.05 -7.52 -4.54
C SER A 31 -6.24 -8.22 -5.22
N VAL A 32 -6.78 -9.25 -4.60
CA VAL A 32 -7.97 -9.96 -5.10
C VAL A 32 -9.19 -9.04 -5.18
N ILE A 33 -9.37 -8.14 -4.20
CA ILE A 33 -10.47 -7.18 -4.19
C ILE A 33 -10.33 -6.21 -5.36
N VAL A 34 -9.15 -5.62 -5.58
CA VAL A 34 -8.93 -4.73 -6.73
C VAL A 34 -9.24 -5.48 -8.04
N MET A 35 -8.66 -6.66 -8.26
CA MET A 35 -8.87 -7.45 -9.47
C MET A 35 -10.35 -7.76 -9.73
N ARG A 36 -11.12 -8.08 -8.68
CA ARG A 36 -12.54 -8.47 -8.84
C ARG A 36 -13.49 -7.30 -8.98
N SER A 37 -13.18 -6.14 -8.39
CA SER A 37 -14.06 -4.97 -8.36
C SER A 37 -13.67 -3.86 -9.35
N ALA A 38 -12.43 -3.83 -9.83
CA ALA A 38 -11.99 -2.92 -10.89
C ALA A 38 -12.83 -3.07 -12.17
N ARG A 39 -12.83 -2.05 -13.01
CA ARG A 39 -13.52 -2.05 -14.29
C ARG A 39 -12.56 -2.21 -15.48
N SER A 40 -11.33 -1.76 -15.34
CA SER A 40 -10.35 -1.88 -16.42
C SER A 40 -9.90 -3.34 -16.64
N PRO A 41 -9.77 -3.80 -17.89
CA PRO A 41 -9.19 -5.10 -18.21
C PRO A 41 -7.75 -5.24 -17.69
N LEU A 42 -7.00 -4.14 -17.66
CA LEU A 42 -5.62 -4.13 -17.20
C LEU A 42 -5.50 -4.58 -15.73
N LEU A 43 -6.42 -4.17 -14.88
CA LEU A 43 -6.46 -4.62 -13.48
C LEU A 43 -7.13 -5.99 -13.34
N LYS A 44 -8.23 -6.24 -14.06
CA LYS A 44 -9.03 -7.46 -13.92
C LYS A 44 -8.37 -8.70 -14.51
N GLU A 45 -7.74 -8.56 -15.68
CA GLU A 45 -7.23 -9.66 -16.49
C GLU A 45 -5.69 -9.75 -16.45
N ALA A 46 -5.01 -8.62 -16.59
CA ALA A 46 -3.55 -8.59 -16.54
C ALA A 46 -3.00 -8.54 -15.10
N GLY A 47 -3.80 -8.09 -14.12
CA GLY A 47 -3.38 -8.00 -12.73
C GLY A 47 -2.27 -6.98 -12.49
N ASP A 48 -2.25 -5.88 -13.26
CA ASP A 48 -1.22 -4.85 -13.13
C ASP A 48 -1.49 -3.95 -11.92
N LEU A 49 -1.26 -4.54 -10.77
CA LEU A 49 -1.48 -3.94 -9.47
C LEU A 49 -0.55 -4.56 -8.43
N SER A 50 -0.47 -3.96 -7.25
CA SER A 50 0.21 -4.53 -6.09
C SER A 50 -0.37 -3.97 -4.80
N SER A 51 -0.32 -4.77 -3.73
CA SER A 51 -0.84 -4.40 -2.42
C SER A 51 0.19 -4.68 -1.33
N ALA A 52 0.23 -3.81 -0.33
CA ALA A 52 1.16 -3.93 0.77
C ALA A 52 0.62 -3.33 2.06
N LEU A 53 1.22 -3.72 3.17
CA LEU A 53 1.02 -3.16 4.49
C LEU A 53 2.35 -2.62 5.01
N THR A 54 2.33 -1.46 5.64
CA THR A 54 3.49 -0.90 6.35
C THR A 54 3.13 -0.61 7.80
N ASP A 55 4.14 -0.49 8.64
CA ASP A 55 3.96 0.08 9.97
C ASP A 55 3.69 1.60 9.89
N ALA A 56 3.53 2.24 11.05
CA ALA A 56 3.25 3.68 11.14
C ALA A 56 4.42 4.57 10.67
N GLU A 57 5.60 4.02 10.48
CA GLU A 57 6.82 4.68 9.98
C GLU A 57 7.07 4.43 8.48
N GLY A 58 6.21 3.65 7.82
CA GLY A 58 6.36 3.28 6.42
C GLY A 58 7.39 2.16 6.18
N ARG A 59 7.72 1.35 7.20
CA ARG A 59 8.50 0.14 6.99
C ARG A 59 7.56 -0.98 6.55
N LEU A 60 7.92 -1.69 5.49
CA LEU A 60 7.10 -2.75 4.91
C LEU A 60 6.98 -3.93 5.89
N ILE A 61 5.75 -4.36 6.19
CA ILE A 61 5.47 -5.51 7.08
C ILE A 61 4.87 -6.70 6.35
N ALA A 62 4.16 -6.47 5.24
CA ALA A 62 3.68 -7.51 4.33
C ALA A 62 3.41 -6.93 2.94
N GLN A 63 3.42 -7.79 1.95
CA GLN A 63 3.06 -7.47 0.56
C GLN A 63 2.43 -8.67 -0.11
N GLY A 64 1.59 -8.43 -1.13
CA GLY A 64 1.03 -9.47 -2.00
C GLY A 64 2.09 -10.10 -2.90
N ARG A 65 1.70 -11.18 -3.59
CA ARG A 65 2.52 -11.85 -4.63
C ARG A 65 2.28 -11.22 -5.99
N ASP A 66 2.45 -9.91 -6.06
CA ASP A 66 2.07 -9.09 -7.19
C ASP A 66 3.28 -8.75 -8.08
N ILE A 67 3.20 -7.65 -8.82
CA ILE A 67 4.23 -7.21 -9.78
C ILE A 67 5.54 -6.86 -9.05
N PRO A 68 6.67 -7.53 -9.35
CA PRO A 68 7.91 -7.34 -8.60
C PRO A 68 8.47 -5.92 -8.60
N ILE A 69 8.32 -5.16 -9.67
CA ILE A 69 8.81 -3.78 -9.76
C ILE A 69 8.14 -2.84 -8.75
N HIS A 70 6.94 -3.17 -8.29
CA HIS A 70 6.22 -2.38 -7.29
C HIS A 70 6.68 -2.63 -5.85
N LEU A 71 7.38 -3.76 -5.60
CA LEU A 71 7.70 -4.22 -4.25
C LEU A 71 8.55 -3.24 -3.44
N GLY A 72 9.55 -2.64 -4.09
CA GLY A 72 10.49 -1.73 -3.43
C GLY A 72 9.90 -0.35 -3.14
N VAL A 73 8.84 0.06 -3.84
CA VAL A 73 8.35 1.44 -3.79
C VAL A 73 7.30 1.70 -2.74
N MET A 74 6.58 0.67 -2.24
CA MET A 74 5.45 0.86 -1.32
C MET A 74 5.89 1.50 0.01
N GLY A 75 6.88 0.94 0.68
CA GLY A 75 7.41 1.50 1.93
C GLY A 75 8.06 2.87 1.72
N PHE A 76 8.76 3.06 0.59
CA PHE A 76 9.31 4.36 0.21
C PHE A 76 8.20 5.40 0.02
N THR A 77 7.12 5.04 -0.67
CA THR A 77 5.95 5.91 -0.89
C THR A 77 5.37 6.41 0.44
N VAL A 78 5.16 5.53 1.41
CA VAL A 78 4.61 5.94 2.73
C VAL A 78 5.56 6.90 3.43
N LYS A 79 6.87 6.67 3.40
CA LYS A 79 7.88 7.56 4.01
C LYS A 79 7.89 8.94 3.36
N GLU A 80 7.85 9.01 2.02
CA GLU A 80 7.81 10.28 1.29
C GLU A 80 6.46 11.00 1.43
N PHE A 81 5.36 10.24 1.49
CA PHE A 81 4.04 10.77 1.81
C PHE A 81 4.03 11.45 3.19
N LEU A 82 4.59 10.82 4.22
CA LEU A 82 4.63 11.37 5.58
C LEU A 82 5.44 12.67 5.70
N LYS A 83 6.39 12.93 4.80
CA LYS A 83 7.11 14.21 4.74
C LYS A 83 6.20 15.35 4.25
N ARG A 84 5.18 15.04 3.46
CA ARG A 84 4.23 16.01 2.87
C ARG A 84 2.93 16.12 3.65
N VAL A 85 2.49 15.01 4.23
CA VAL A 85 1.29 14.89 5.06
C VAL A 85 1.70 14.36 6.42
N PRO A 86 2.01 15.24 7.39
CA PRO A 86 2.40 14.84 8.73
C PRO A 86 1.32 14.03 9.44
N LYS A 87 1.74 13.12 10.34
CA LYS A 87 0.86 12.18 11.05
C LYS A 87 -0.29 12.86 11.81
N ASP A 88 -0.08 14.06 12.31
CA ASP A 88 -1.08 14.85 13.03
C ASP A 88 -2.22 15.37 12.14
N ARG A 89 -2.03 15.35 10.81
CA ARG A 89 -3.07 15.66 9.82
C ARG A 89 -3.89 14.45 9.38
N LEU A 90 -3.44 13.25 9.68
CA LEU A 90 -4.13 12.02 9.31
C LEU A 90 -5.30 11.75 10.26
N ARG A 91 -6.40 11.24 9.72
CA ARG A 91 -7.61 10.86 10.48
C ARG A 91 -8.03 9.46 10.10
N GLU A 92 -8.72 8.80 11.02
CA GLU A 92 -9.38 7.54 10.73
C GLU A 92 -10.43 7.74 9.63
N GLY A 93 -10.46 6.83 8.65
CA GLY A 93 -11.33 6.93 7.49
C GLY A 93 -10.73 7.66 6.28
N ASP A 94 -9.61 8.38 6.45
CA ASP A 94 -8.93 9.00 5.32
C ASP A 94 -8.42 7.96 4.32
N VAL A 95 -8.56 8.23 3.00
CA VAL A 95 -7.79 7.55 1.95
C VAL A 95 -7.22 8.60 1.01
N TRP A 96 -5.92 8.51 0.80
CA TRP A 96 -5.13 9.43 -0.01
C TRP A 96 -4.73 8.76 -1.31
N PHE A 97 -4.76 9.53 -2.41
CA PHE A 97 -4.31 9.09 -3.72
C PHE A 97 -3.12 9.93 -4.18
N LEU A 98 -2.20 9.30 -4.91
CA LEU A 98 -1.00 9.96 -5.44
C LEU A 98 -0.35 9.10 -6.53
N ASN A 99 0.41 9.75 -7.44
CA ASN A 99 1.20 9.06 -8.47
C ASN A 99 2.56 9.72 -8.74
N LEU A 100 2.95 10.74 -7.96
CA LEU A 100 4.19 11.47 -8.24
C LEU A 100 5.42 10.56 -8.16
N PRO A 101 6.31 10.53 -9.18
CA PRO A 101 7.55 9.76 -9.14
C PRO A 101 8.44 10.10 -7.92
N GLU A 102 8.50 11.37 -7.55
CA GLU A 102 9.25 11.84 -6.38
C GLU A 102 8.63 11.44 -5.02
N VAL A 103 7.47 10.77 -5.04
CA VAL A 103 6.82 10.18 -3.86
C VAL A 103 6.71 8.66 -4.01
N GLY A 104 7.65 8.05 -4.71
CA GLY A 104 7.70 6.60 -4.92
C GLY A 104 6.86 6.11 -6.10
N GLY A 105 6.57 6.95 -7.10
CA GLY A 105 5.99 6.53 -8.37
C GLY A 105 7.03 5.87 -9.27
N ASN A 106 6.62 4.87 -10.07
CA ASN A 106 7.44 4.35 -11.16
C ASN A 106 7.20 5.18 -12.42
N HIS A 107 5.94 5.34 -12.78
CA HIS A 107 5.44 6.24 -13.82
C HIS A 107 4.04 6.74 -13.45
N LEU A 108 3.53 7.77 -14.15
CA LEU A 108 2.28 8.42 -13.75
C LEU A 108 1.04 7.51 -13.75
N PRO A 109 0.90 6.50 -14.64
CA PRO A 109 -0.22 5.56 -14.58
C PRO A 109 -0.31 4.75 -13.29
N ASP A 110 0.80 4.58 -12.55
CA ASP A 110 0.85 3.83 -11.29
C ASP A 110 0.25 4.65 -10.14
N VAL A 111 -1.07 4.70 -10.08
CA VAL A 111 -1.81 5.43 -9.05
C VAL A 111 -1.88 4.61 -7.77
N LYS A 112 -1.44 5.22 -6.68
CA LYS A 112 -1.47 4.61 -5.35
C LYS A 112 -2.62 5.15 -4.52
N ALA A 113 -3.33 4.24 -3.84
CA ALA A 113 -4.20 4.54 -2.74
C ALA A 113 -3.49 4.21 -1.43
N LEU A 114 -3.64 5.04 -0.42
CA LEU A 114 -2.96 4.93 0.87
C LEU A 114 -3.93 5.28 1.99
N ARG A 115 -4.14 4.33 2.91
CA ARG A 115 -5.04 4.48 4.06
C ARG A 115 -4.29 4.34 5.37
N PRO A 116 -4.29 5.37 6.26
CA PRO A 116 -3.81 5.24 7.62
C PRO A 116 -4.76 4.35 8.43
N VAL A 117 -4.21 3.42 9.20
CA VAL A 117 -4.95 2.50 10.06
C VAL A 117 -4.77 2.89 11.51
N PHE A 118 -5.89 3.16 12.18
CA PHE A 118 -5.92 3.56 13.59
C PHE A 118 -6.52 2.47 14.46
N VAL A 119 -5.94 2.31 15.65
CA VAL A 119 -6.44 1.43 16.72
C VAL A 119 -6.42 2.22 18.02
N GLY A 120 -7.60 2.40 18.64
CA GLY A 120 -7.71 3.18 19.87
C GLY A 120 -7.21 4.63 19.71
N GLY A 121 -7.40 5.24 18.53
CA GLY A 121 -6.96 6.60 18.23
C GLY A 121 -5.46 6.74 17.92
N ARG A 122 -4.70 5.64 17.96
CA ARG A 122 -3.27 5.60 17.60
C ARG A 122 -3.09 5.09 16.17
N LEU A 123 -2.32 5.82 15.35
CA LEU A 123 -1.86 5.33 14.05
C LEU A 123 -0.91 4.14 14.28
N VAL A 124 -1.23 2.98 13.69
CA VAL A 124 -0.46 1.74 13.87
C VAL A 124 0.14 1.21 12.58
N ALA A 125 -0.47 1.51 11.43
CA ALA A 125 -0.07 0.97 10.13
C ALA A 125 -0.61 1.81 8.99
N PHE A 126 -0.19 1.49 7.76
CA PHE A 126 -0.84 1.91 6.53
C PHE A 126 -1.17 0.69 5.67
N ALA A 127 -2.36 0.68 5.08
CA ALA A 127 -2.67 -0.10 3.89
C ALA A 127 -2.32 0.74 2.67
N ILE A 128 -1.67 0.14 1.68
CA ILE A 128 -1.31 0.81 0.44
C ILE A 128 -1.49 -0.17 -0.72
N ASN A 129 -2.14 0.27 -1.76
CA ASN A 129 -2.17 -0.45 -3.03
C ASN A 129 -1.77 0.48 -4.18
N LEU A 130 -1.25 -0.12 -5.23
CA LEU A 130 -0.91 0.50 -6.50
C LEU A 130 -1.75 -0.18 -7.58
N ALA A 131 -2.35 0.60 -8.45
CA ALA A 131 -3.03 0.12 -9.65
C ALA A 131 -2.57 0.92 -10.86
N HIS A 132 -2.17 0.22 -11.91
CA HIS A 132 -1.87 0.85 -13.18
C HIS A 132 -3.17 1.27 -13.88
N TRP A 133 -3.47 2.56 -13.89
CA TRP A 133 -4.63 3.10 -14.57
C TRP A 133 -4.37 3.14 -16.08
N ALA A 134 -5.28 2.55 -16.86
CA ALA A 134 -5.11 2.43 -18.30
C ALA A 134 -5.04 3.78 -19.06
N ASP A 135 -5.42 4.88 -18.43
CA ASP A 135 -5.23 6.25 -18.91
C ASP A 135 -5.15 7.20 -17.71
N ILE A 136 -4.15 8.03 -17.71
CA ILE A 136 -3.93 9.09 -16.72
C ILE A 136 -3.90 10.49 -17.37
N GLY A 137 -4.49 10.64 -18.55
CA GLY A 137 -4.45 11.87 -19.34
C GLY A 137 -3.20 11.96 -20.21
N GLY A 138 -2.68 13.17 -20.39
CA GLY A 138 -1.49 13.40 -21.21
C GLY A 138 -1.75 13.49 -22.72
N ALA A 139 -0.67 13.45 -23.50
CA ALA A 139 -0.67 13.79 -24.92
C ALA A 139 -1.41 12.78 -25.81
N VAL A 140 -1.49 11.50 -25.41
CA VAL A 140 -2.11 10.44 -26.20
C VAL A 140 -3.00 9.54 -25.34
N PRO A 141 -4.03 8.90 -25.94
CA PRO A 141 -4.79 7.87 -25.25
C PRO A 141 -3.89 6.73 -24.76
N GLY A 142 -4.16 6.23 -23.54
CA GLY A 142 -3.37 5.20 -22.87
C GLY A 142 -2.12 5.73 -22.18
N SER A 143 -1.85 7.05 -22.24
CA SER A 143 -0.78 7.75 -21.52
C SER A 143 0.64 7.17 -21.71
N TYR A 144 0.86 6.42 -22.81
CA TYR A 144 2.18 5.88 -23.14
C TYR A 144 2.84 6.74 -24.22
N VAL A 145 3.78 7.59 -23.81
CA VAL A 145 4.39 8.63 -24.66
C VAL A 145 5.93 8.45 -24.67
N PRO A 146 6.47 7.46 -25.43
CA PRO A 146 7.92 7.18 -25.40
C PRO A 146 8.79 8.32 -25.95
N TRP A 147 8.19 9.29 -26.65
CA TRP A 147 8.85 10.50 -27.15
C TRP A 147 8.64 11.73 -26.25
N ALA A 148 8.07 11.58 -25.06
CA ALA A 148 7.86 12.68 -24.14
C ALA A 148 9.19 13.40 -23.82
N THR A 149 9.17 14.72 -23.85
CA THR A 149 10.30 15.59 -23.48
C THR A 149 10.08 16.23 -22.11
N GLU A 150 8.88 16.12 -21.57
CA GLU A 150 8.50 16.60 -20.25
C GLU A 150 7.38 15.74 -19.65
N CYS A 151 7.36 15.62 -18.32
CA CYS A 151 6.43 14.74 -17.59
C CYS A 151 4.95 15.13 -17.77
N TYR A 152 4.63 16.36 -18.11
CA TYR A 152 3.25 16.81 -18.35
C TYR A 152 2.63 16.19 -19.62
N GLN A 153 3.44 15.73 -20.55
CA GLN A 153 2.98 14.98 -21.72
C GLN A 153 2.55 13.55 -21.37
N GLU A 154 3.07 13.00 -20.25
CA GLU A 154 2.78 11.63 -19.81
C GLU A 154 1.45 11.51 -19.06
N GLY A 155 0.94 12.59 -18.48
CA GLY A 155 -0.35 12.56 -17.82
C GLY A 155 -0.51 13.49 -16.61
N LEU A 156 -1.63 13.31 -15.93
CA LEU A 156 -1.97 14.06 -14.72
C LEU A 156 -1.03 13.66 -13.58
N ARG A 157 -0.37 14.65 -13.00
CA ARG A 157 0.44 14.51 -11.79
C ARG A 157 -0.43 14.72 -10.56
N ILE A 158 -0.67 13.66 -9.82
CA ILE A 158 -1.49 13.67 -8.60
C ILE A 158 -0.57 13.76 -7.40
N ALA A 159 -0.44 14.96 -6.83
CA ALA A 159 0.15 15.13 -5.49
C ALA A 159 -0.74 14.45 -4.44
N PRO A 160 -0.21 14.12 -3.24
CA PRO A 160 -1.06 13.52 -2.22
C PRO A 160 -2.36 14.31 -2.01
N ILE A 161 -3.47 13.73 -2.43
CA ILE A 161 -4.81 14.28 -2.31
C ILE A 161 -5.71 13.32 -1.54
N ARG A 162 -6.44 13.82 -0.56
CA ARG A 162 -7.42 13.01 0.16
C ARG A 162 -8.71 12.93 -0.66
N LEU A 163 -9.09 11.74 -1.08
CA LEU A 163 -10.32 11.49 -1.83
C LEU A 163 -11.44 10.90 -0.98
N PHE A 164 -11.11 10.34 0.18
CA PHE A 164 -12.10 9.81 1.13
C PHE A 164 -11.77 10.24 2.56
N SER A 165 -12.79 10.37 3.36
CA SER A 165 -12.74 10.61 4.81
C SER A 165 -13.75 9.71 5.51
N ALA A 166 -13.88 9.82 6.84
CA ALA A 166 -14.92 9.13 7.61
C ALA A 166 -16.35 9.54 7.19
N GLU A 167 -16.53 10.74 6.62
CA GLU A 167 -17.81 11.24 6.10
C GLU A 167 -18.13 10.70 4.69
N GLY A 168 -17.18 9.99 4.06
CA GLY A 168 -17.33 9.40 2.74
C GLY A 168 -16.42 10.03 1.67
N PRO A 169 -16.74 9.81 0.38
CA PRO A 169 -15.96 10.31 -0.74
C PRO A 169 -16.09 11.84 -0.90
N ASP A 170 -14.97 12.51 -1.10
CA ASP A 170 -14.94 13.89 -1.57
C ASP A 170 -15.24 13.93 -3.08
N ARG A 171 -16.51 14.12 -3.42
CA ARG A 171 -16.97 14.09 -4.81
C ARG A 171 -16.34 15.18 -5.67
N HIS A 172 -16.06 16.36 -5.10
CA HIS A 172 -15.42 17.47 -5.84
C HIS A 172 -13.95 17.12 -6.19
N ALA A 173 -13.21 16.56 -5.24
CA ALA A 173 -11.83 16.13 -5.48
C ALA A 173 -11.77 14.96 -6.47
N ILE A 174 -12.66 13.97 -6.35
CA ILE A 174 -12.77 12.84 -7.29
C ILE A 174 -13.13 13.35 -8.68
N ASP A 175 -14.13 14.22 -8.82
CA ASP A 175 -14.54 14.78 -10.10
C ASP A 175 -13.42 15.61 -10.75
N PHE A 176 -12.66 16.36 -9.95
CA PHE A 176 -11.49 17.10 -10.44
C PHE A 176 -10.44 16.14 -11.03
N VAL A 177 -10.11 15.05 -10.36
CA VAL A 177 -9.16 14.06 -10.88
C VAL A 177 -9.70 13.42 -12.15
N LEU A 178 -10.93 12.90 -12.12
CA LEU A 178 -11.53 12.17 -13.23
C LEU A 178 -11.80 13.03 -14.47
N ALA A 179 -12.01 14.34 -14.32
CA ALA A 179 -12.19 15.26 -15.45
C ALA A 179 -10.96 15.39 -16.36
N ASN A 180 -9.78 15.04 -15.85
CA ASN A 180 -8.52 15.09 -16.60
C ASN A 180 -8.16 13.76 -17.28
N LEU A 181 -8.98 12.72 -17.12
CA LEU A 181 -8.72 11.36 -17.57
C LEU A 181 -9.71 10.93 -18.65
N ARG A 182 -9.24 10.07 -19.56
CA ARG A 182 -10.11 9.40 -20.52
C ARG A 182 -10.72 8.15 -19.88
N GLY A 183 -11.93 7.77 -20.35
CA GLY A 183 -12.61 6.59 -19.79
C GLY A 183 -13.05 6.78 -18.34
N ARG A 184 -13.67 7.94 -18.03
CA ARG A 184 -14.09 8.37 -16.69
C ARG A 184 -14.73 7.25 -15.86
N ASP A 185 -15.75 6.57 -16.40
CA ASP A 185 -16.53 5.57 -15.67
C ASP A 185 -15.67 4.35 -15.26
N GLU A 186 -14.72 3.98 -16.11
CA GLU A 186 -13.77 2.91 -15.87
C GLU A 186 -12.78 3.31 -14.76
N ARG A 187 -12.21 4.53 -14.86
CA ARG A 187 -11.29 5.07 -13.84
C ARG A 187 -11.95 5.27 -12.50
N GLU A 188 -13.21 5.73 -12.48
CA GLU A 188 -13.97 5.82 -11.22
C GLU A 188 -14.16 4.44 -10.59
N GLY A 189 -14.47 3.42 -11.38
CA GLY A 189 -14.59 2.04 -10.90
C GLY A 189 -13.27 1.51 -10.32
N ASP A 190 -12.15 1.78 -10.98
CA ASP A 190 -10.81 1.37 -10.53
C ASP A 190 -10.42 2.10 -9.22
N LEU A 191 -10.72 3.40 -9.12
CA LEU A 191 -10.51 4.19 -7.90
C LEU A 191 -11.29 3.62 -6.71
N PHE A 192 -12.57 3.28 -6.90
CA PHE A 192 -13.38 2.69 -5.84
C PHE A 192 -12.94 1.26 -5.49
N ALA A 193 -12.38 0.50 -6.44
CA ALA A 193 -11.80 -0.82 -6.17
C ALA A 193 -10.56 -0.71 -5.27
N GLN A 194 -9.70 0.28 -5.51
CA GLN A 194 -8.55 0.56 -4.66
C GLN A 194 -8.97 0.97 -3.24
N PHE A 195 -9.97 1.87 -3.13
CA PHE A 195 -10.55 2.25 -1.84
C PHE A 195 -11.09 1.03 -1.07
N ALA A 196 -11.84 0.15 -1.74
CA ALA A 196 -12.43 -1.03 -1.11
C ALA A 196 -11.37 -2.00 -0.58
N ALA A 197 -10.26 -2.16 -1.30
CA ALA A 197 -9.14 -2.98 -0.87
C ALA A 197 -8.48 -2.43 0.40
N ASP A 198 -8.21 -1.13 0.45
CA ASP A 198 -7.65 -0.49 1.64
C ASP A 198 -8.61 -0.51 2.84
N ASP A 199 -9.92 -0.42 2.59
CA ASP A 199 -10.95 -0.50 3.63
C ASP A 199 -10.99 -1.89 4.27
N VAL A 200 -10.92 -2.94 3.47
CA VAL A 200 -10.83 -4.32 3.98
C VAL A 200 -9.55 -4.53 4.77
N ALA A 201 -8.42 -4.06 4.27
CA ALA A 201 -7.15 -4.17 4.98
C ALA A 201 -7.17 -3.48 6.35
N ALA A 202 -7.75 -2.28 6.43
CA ALA A 202 -7.89 -1.56 7.69
C ALA A 202 -8.72 -2.37 8.70
N ARG A 203 -9.85 -2.95 8.27
CA ARG A 203 -10.68 -3.80 9.14
C ARG A 203 -9.94 -5.06 9.59
N ARG A 204 -9.23 -5.76 8.68
CA ARG A 204 -8.44 -6.96 9.01
C ARG A 204 -7.35 -6.64 10.04
N LEU A 205 -6.66 -5.52 9.87
CA LEU A 205 -5.68 -5.08 10.86
C LEU A 205 -6.33 -4.76 12.20
N GLN A 206 -7.44 -4.02 12.22
CA GLN A 206 -8.18 -3.72 13.46
C GLN A 206 -8.64 -5.00 14.18
N GLU A 207 -9.16 -6.00 13.44
CA GLU A 207 -9.51 -7.33 13.98
C GLU A 207 -8.28 -8.04 14.59
N LEU A 208 -7.12 -8.00 13.90
CA LEU A 208 -5.87 -8.59 14.38
C LEU A 208 -5.42 -7.92 15.69
N PHE A 209 -5.44 -6.60 15.75
CA PHE A 209 -5.12 -5.83 16.95
C PHE A 209 -6.10 -6.06 18.09
N ALA A 210 -7.39 -6.19 17.81
CA ALA A 210 -8.42 -6.50 18.80
C ALA A 210 -8.21 -7.90 19.41
N HIS A 211 -7.78 -8.88 18.58
CA HIS A 211 -7.61 -10.27 19.02
C HIS A 211 -6.33 -10.47 19.86
N TYR A 212 -5.19 -9.90 19.43
CA TYR A 212 -3.87 -10.14 20.04
C TYR A 212 -3.40 -9.02 20.96
N GLY A 213 -4.05 -7.86 20.95
CA GLY A 213 -3.62 -6.65 21.66
C GLY A 213 -2.51 -5.89 20.92
N ALA A 214 -2.49 -4.57 21.12
CA ALA A 214 -1.60 -3.67 20.40
C ALA A 214 -0.12 -3.99 20.63
N ASP A 215 0.28 -4.20 21.88
CA ASP A 215 1.68 -4.48 22.23
C ASP A 215 2.19 -5.76 21.56
N THR A 216 1.34 -6.80 21.47
CA THR A 216 1.71 -8.07 20.85
C THR A 216 1.91 -7.89 19.34
N VAL A 217 0.96 -7.26 18.65
CA VAL A 217 1.03 -7.08 17.19
C VAL A 217 2.21 -6.18 16.81
N LEU A 218 2.41 -5.06 17.51
CA LEU A 218 3.53 -4.17 17.27
C LEU A 218 4.89 -4.84 17.54
N ALA A 219 4.99 -5.66 18.59
CA ALA A 219 6.19 -6.46 18.83
C ALA A 219 6.44 -7.50 17.72
N CYS A 220 5.38 -8.06 17.12
CA CYS A 220 5.51 -8.92 15.94
C CYS A 220 6.04 -8.13 14.73
N PHE A 221 5.62 -6.89 14.48
CA PHE A 221 6.16 -6.05 13.40
C PHE A 221 7.68 -5.86 13.57
N GLU A 222 8.15 -5.50 14.76
CA GLU A 222 9.59 -5.35 15.02
C GLU A 222 10.36 -6.67 14.81
N ARG A 223 9.80 -7.81 15.21
CA ARG A 223 10.42 -9.11 14.95
C ARG A 223 10.48 -9.47 13.48
N LEU A 224 9.43 -9.19 12.71
CA LEU A 224 9.42 -9.41 11.27
C LEU A 224 10.52 -8.59 10.57
N HIS A 225 10.71 -7.34 10.95
CA HIS A 225 11.80 -6.51 10.44
C HIS A 225 13.17 -7.09 10.80
N ALA A 226 13.38 -7.46 12.06
CA ALA A 226 14.65 -8.01 12.52
C ALA A 226 14.99 -9.35 11.82
N GLU A 227 14.00 -10.22 11.66
CA GLU A 227 14.18 -11.50 10.94
C GLU A 227 14.50 -11.29 9.45
N SER A 228 13.79 -10.36 8.78
CA SER A 228 14.06 -10.01 7.38
C SER A 228 15.45 -9.43 7.20
N GLU A 229 15.88 -8.52 8.07
CA GLU A 229 17.23 -7.95 8.05
C GLU A 229 18.29 -9.05 8.25
N MET A 230 18.09 -9.93 9.22
CA MET A 230 19.02 -11.04 9.49
C MET A 230 19.16 -11.97 8.28
N GLN A 231 18.04 -12.33 7.63
CA GLN A 231 18.04 -13.18 6.44
C GLN A 231 18.75 -12.50 5.26
N MET A 232 18.47 -11.22 5.02
CA MET A 232 19.13 -10.45 3.95
C MET A 232 20.63 -10.34 4.20
N ARG A 233 21.05 -10.00 5.42
CA ARG A 233 22.49 -9.95 5.77
C ARG A 233 23.17 -11.32 5.61
N ALA A 234 22.49 -12.41 5.94
CA ALA A 234 23.03 -13.76 5.73
C ALA A 234 23.19 -14.08 4.24
N ALA A 235 22.21 -13.72 3.41
CA ALA A 235 22.29 -13.90 1.96
C ALA A 235 23.42 -13.06 1.34
N LEU A 236 23.57 -11.81 1.74
CA LEU A 236 24.67 -10.93 1.25
C LEU A 236 26.05 -11.45 1.64
N ARG A 237 26.22 -12.00 2.85
CA ARG A 237 27.51 -12.59 3.29
C ARG A 237 27.92 -13.84 2.49
N ALA A 238 26.99 -14.49 1.81
CA ALA A 238 27.26 -15.64 0.95
C ALA A 238 27.79 -15.21 -0.43
N LEU A 239 27.70 -13.94 -0.79
CA LEU A 239 28.24 -13.42 -2.04
C LEU A 239 29.76 -13.19 -1.87
N PRO A 240 30.58 -13.51 -2.90
CA PRO A 240 32.00 -13.20 -2.85
C PRO A 240 32.23 -11.68 -2.83
N ASP A 241 33.24 -11.26 -2.08
CA ASP A 241 33.69 -9.86 -2.12
C ASP A 241 34.30 -9.53 -3.50
N GLY A 242 33.90 -8.39 -4.06
CA GLY A 242 34.37 -7.95 -5.37
C GLY A 242 33.72 -6.66 -5.83
N ALA A 243 34.28 -6.07 -6.89
CA ALA A 243 33.66 -5.01 -7.68
C ALA A 243 33.07 -5.63 -8.95
N TRP A 244 31.84 -5.31 -9.26
CA TRP A 244 31.13 -5.81 -10.43
C TRP A 244 30.82 -4.62 -11.35
N GLU A 245 31.30 -4.68 -12.60
CA GLU A 245 31.02 -3.70 -13.67
C GLU A 245 29.86 -4.18 -14.55
#